data_99befba8d48532b0e4bf4b7c548b1d78
#
_entry.id   99befba8d48532b0e4bf4b7c548b1d78
#
_cell.length_a   1.000
_cell.length_b   1.000
_cell.length_c   1.000
_cell.angle_alpha   90.00
_cell.angle_beta   90.00
_cell.angle_gamma   90.00
#
_symmetry.space_group_name_H-M   'P 1'
#
loop_
_entity.id
_entity.type
_entity.pdbx_description
1 polymer ?
#
loop_
_entity_poly.entity_id
_entity_poly.type
_entity_poly.pdbx_seq_one_letter_code
_entity_poly.pdbx_strand_id
1 'polypeptide(L)'
;MSFLKNNVEGFGSTVVNTGEVSGQGLSGAYAQTIRDGYPLFTFVMPTFLRFDAFGNGVYANGAKDELQGSALPKFNAGLTNNFSYKKFTASFFFNAVTGFVVYNNTANALLLKGSLKNAKNVTRDVVNSIENSINPGNVSTRFLEKGDYIRFANASINYAVDVKQGSFIKGLNISLSGQNLGLFTKYSGLDPEVNVDKSRNGVPSRGFDYTATPRARVFTLGINARF
;
A
#
# COMPACT_ATOMS: atom_id res chain seq x y z
N MET A 1 -18.11 7.73 -4.79
CA MET A 1 -17.60 6.59 -5.59
C MET A 1 -16.99 7.12 -6.86
N SER A 2 -15.83 6.61 -7.25
CA SER A 2 -15.21 6.89 -8.56
C SER A 2 -14.63 5.63 -9.18
N PHE A 3 -14.74 5.54 -10.50
CA PHE A 3 -14.11 4.50 -11.31
C PHE A 3 -13.06 5.16 -12.19
N LEU A 4 -11.87 4.57 -12.24
CA LEU A 4 -10.79 5.06 -13.06
C LEU A 4 -10.54 4.08 -14.21
N LYS A 5 -10.58 4.60 -15.43
CA LYS A 5 -10.03 3.96 -16.63
C LYS A 5 -8.93 4.85 -17.16
N ASN A 6 -7.73 4.33 -17.24
CA ASN A 6 -6.54 5.09 -17.66
C ASN A 6 -5.72 4.22 -18.61
N ASN A 7 -5.50 4.71 -19.82
CA ASN A 7 -4.61 4.07 -20.79
C ASN A 7 -3.73 5.16 -21.43
N VAL A 8 -2.50 4.80 -21.74
CA VAL A 8 -1.60 5.61 -22.56
C VAL A 8 -2.02 5.47 -24.01
N GLU A 9 -2.17 6.56 -24.72
CA GLU A 9 -2.54 6.59 -26.13
C GLU A 9 -1.57 7.47 -26.93
N GLY A 10 -1.32 7.10 -28.17
CA GLY A 10 -0.45 7.88 -29.09
C GLY A 10 1.05 7.75 -28.79
N PHE A 11 1.45 6.75 -28.02
CA PHE A 11 2.85 6.50 -27.65
C PHE A 11 3.58 5.63 -28.69
N GLY A 12 2.84 5.01 -29.60
CA GLY A 12 3.33 4.18 -30.69
C GLY A 12 4.10 2.96 -30.18
N SER A 13 5.23 2.65 -30.81
CA SER A 13 6.09 1.53 -30.41
C SER A 13 7.06 1.87 -29.28
N THR A 14 7.06 3.09 -28.76
CA THR A 14 7.95 3.53 -27.69
C THR A 14 7.65 2.77 -26.41
N VAL A 15 8.68 2.30 -25.74
CA VAL A 15 8.61 1.64 -24.42
C VAL A 15 9.57 2.34 -23.48
N VAL A 16 9.07 2.84 -22.38
CA VAL A 16 9.88 3.48 -21.33
C VAL A 16 9.80 2.67 -20.06
N ASN A 17 10.93 2.19 -19.57
CA ASN A 17 11.00 1.46 -18.32
C ASN A 17 11.29 2.40 -17.15
N THR A 18 10.61 2.18 -16.02
CA THR A 18 10.76 2.92 -14.77
C THR A 18 10.54 1.98 -13.57
N GLY A 19 10.55 2.53 -12.35
CA GLY A 19 10.38 1.72 -11.16
C GLY A 19 11.61 0.87 -10.88
N GLU A 20 12.76 1.53 -10.62
CA GLU A 20 14.01 0.84 -10.31
C GLU A 20 13.91 0.13 -8.96
N VAL A 21 14.11 -1.18 -8.97
CA VAL A 21 13.98 -2.03 -7.78
C VAL A 21 15.27 -1.96 -6.97
N SER A 22 15.16 -1.76 -5.67
CA SER A 22 16.31 -1.76 -4.75
C SER A 22 16.53 -3.15 -4.15
N GLY A 23 17.78 -3.50 -3.95
CA GLY A 23 18.19 -4.74 -3.31
C GLY A 23 19.54 -5.24 -3.83
N GLN A 24 20.13 -6.17 -3.11
CA GLN A 24 21.39 -6.80 -3.53
C GLN A 24 21.18 -7.60 -4.82
N GLY A 25 21.96 -7.33 -5.86
CA GLY A 25 21.85 -7.97 -7.15
C GLY A 25 20.72 -7.46 -8.05
N LEU A 26 20.04 -6.38 -7.67
CA LEU A 26 18.91 -5.80 -8.40
C LEU A 26 19.24 -4.46 -9.09
N SER A 27 20.50 -4.06 -9.10
CA SER A 27 20.92 -2.82 -9.77
C SER A 27 20.54 -2.85 -11.25
N GLY A 28 19.83 -1.81 -11.70
CA GLY A 28 19.35 -1.71 -13.09
C GLY A 28 18.14 -2.58 -13.41
N ALA A 29 17.51 -3.23 -12.41
CA ALA A 29 16.25 -3.93 -12.61
C ALA A 29 15.07 -2.97 -12.48
N TYR A 30 14.17 -2.99 -13.45
CA TYR A 30 12.98 -2.15 -13.49
C TYR A 30 11.74 -3.03 -13.46
N ALA A 31 10.72 -2.59 -12.76
CA ALA A 31 9.49 -3.36 -12.59
C ALA A 31 8.27 -2.71 -13.25
N GLN A 32 8.39 -1.52 -13.81
CA GLN A 32 7.28 -0.83 -14.49
C GLN A 32 7.66 -0.38 -15.91
N THR A 33 6.63 -0.28 -16.74
CA THR A 33 6.74 0.21 -18.12
C THR A 33 5.63 1.19 -18.46
N ILE A 34 5.95 2.15 -19.31
CA ILE A 34 4.98 3.01 -19.99
C ILE A 34 4.99 2.61 -21.45
N ARG A 35 3.83 2.22 -21.97
CA ARG A 35 3.63 1.81 -23.35
C ARG A 35 2.20 2.05 -23.81
N ASP A 36 2.03 2.15 -25.10
CA ASP A 36 0.73 2.38 -25.73
C ASP A 36 -0.29 1.28 -25.41
N GLY A 37 -1.55 1.66 -25.22
CA GLY A 37 -2.66 0.75 -24.95
C GLY A 37 -2.77 0.25 -23.50
N TYR A 38 -1.83 0.59 -22.62
CA TYR A 38 -1.81 0.12 -21.22
C TYR A 38 -1.93 1.25 -20.22
N PRO A 39 -2.45 0.99 -19.01
CA PRO A 39 -2.48 1.98 -17.95
C PRO A 39 -1.07 2.47 -17.56
N LEU A 40 -0.97 3.73 -17.15
CA LEU A 40 0.25 4.21 -16.49
C LEU A 40 0.61 3.32 -15.29
N PHE A 41 1.90 3.22 -15.00
CA PHE A 41 2.44 2.43 -13.90
C PHE A 41 2.07 0.94 -13.98
N THR A 42 1.99 0.41 -15.21
CA THR A 42 1.82 -1.03 -15.44
C THR A 42 3.11 -1.75 -15.09
N PHE A 43 3.00 -2.75 -14.24
CA PHE A 43 4.12 -3.61 -13.88
C PHE A 43 4.45 -4.58 -15.01
N VAL A 44 5.75 -4.86 -15.17
CA VAL A 44 6.29 -5.81 -16.16
C VAL A 44 7.37 -6.65 -15.50
N MET A 45 7.18 -7.97 -15.50
CA MET A 45 8.09 -8.90 -14.85
C MET A 45 7.74 -10.35 -15.16
N PRO A 46 8.65 -11.32 -14.93
CA PRO A 46 8.36 -12.75 -15.03
C PRO A 46 7.29 -13.18 -14.02
N THR A 47 6.41 -14.08 -14.46
CA THR A 47 5.40 -14.69 -13.59
C THR A 47 6.03 -15.84 -12.80
N PHE A 48 6.16 -15.66 -11.48
CA PHE A 48 6.60 -16.69 -10.55
C PHE A 48 5.49 -17.72 -10.34
N LEU A 49 5.84 -19.01 -10.45
CA LEU A 49 4.89 -20.12 -10.27
C LEU A 49 5.05 -20.81 -8.91
N ARG A 50 6.27 -21.23 -8.58
CA ARG A 50 6.58 -21.98 -7.34
C ARG A 50 8.09 -22.10 -7.19
N PHE A 51 8.50 -22.74 -6.12
CA PHE A 51 9.85 -23.32 -6.01
C PHE A 51 9.86 -24.77 -6.50
N ASP A 52 10.98 -25.19 -7.06
CA ASP A 52 11.24 -26.59 -7.39
C ASP A 52 11.63 -27.41 -6.14
N ALA A 53 11.92 -28.68 -6.31
CA ALA A 53 12.34 -29.56 -5.21
C ALA A 53 13.68 -29.14 -4.57
N PHE A 54 14.49 -28.36 -5.25
CA PHE A 54 15.77 -27.82 -4.77
C PHE A 54 15.64 -26.42 -4.18
N GLY A 55 14.42 -25.86 -4.19
CA GLY A 55 14.13 -24.52 -3.67
C GLY A 55 14.47 -23.37 -4.64
N ASN A 56 14.69 -23.65 -5.91
CA ASN A 56 14.91 -22.61 -6.92
C ASN A 56 13.58 -22.11 -7.45
N GLY A 57 13.51 -20.82 -7.81
CA GLY A 57 12.31 -20.22 -8.40
C GLY A 57 12.01 -20.76 -9.79
N VAL A 58 10.77 -21.19 -10.00
CA VAL A 58 10.24 -21.62 -11.30
C VAL A 58 9.32 -20.55 -11.84
N TYR A 59 9.52 -20.15 -13.08
CA TYR A 59 8.80 -19.05 -13.72
C TYR A 59 8.06 -19.55 -14.97
N ALA A 60 6.94 -18.92 -15.30
CA ALA A 60 6.21 -19.16 -16.53
C ALA A 60 7.03 -18.71 -17.75
N ASN A 61 6.72 -19.28 -18.91
CA ASN A 61 7.22 -18.85 -20.23
C ASN A 61 8.74 -18.64 -20.32
N GLY A 62 9.53 -19.48 -19.60
CA GLY A 62 10.99 -19.36 -19.59
C GLY A 62 11.49 -18.06 -18.93
N ALA A 63 10.80 -17.57 -17.91
CA ALA A 63 11.10 -16.32 -17.20
C ALA A 63 11.09 -15.06 -18.08
N LYS A 64 10.27 -15.04 -19.13
CA LYS A 64 10.06 -13.83 -19.93
C LYS A 64 9.21 -12.81 -19.16
N ASP A 65 9.50 -11.54 -19.40
CA ASP A 65 8.70 -10.45 -18.87
C ASP A 65 7.30 -10.44 -19.46
N GLU A 66 6.31 -10.38 -18.59
CA GLU A 66 4.89 -10.28 -18.91
C GLU A 66 4.29 -9.04 -18.27
N LEU A 67 3.31 -8.44 -18.96
CA LEU A 67 2.57 -7.31 -18.42
C LEU A 67 1.62 -7.79 -17.32
N GLN A 68 1.76 -7.18 -16.17
CA GLN A 68 0.98 -7.47 -14.97
C GLN A 68 -0.06 -6.37 -14.72
N GLY A 69 -0.57 -6.23 -13.53
CA GLY A 69 -1.50 -5.16 -13.16
C GLY A 69 -0.85 -3.77 -13.09
N SER A 70 -1.67 -2.74 -12.91
CA SER A 70 -1.23 -1.36 -12.69
C SER A 70 -1.28 -0.98 -11.21
N ALA A 71 -0.40 -0.04 -10.81
CA ALA A 71 -0.44 0.59 -9.49
C ALA A 71 -1.60 1.58 -9.31
N LEU A 72 -2.33 1.91 -10.38
CA LEU A 72 -3.48 2.81 -10.29
C LEU A 72 -4.73 2.04 -9.89
N PRO A 73 -5.46 2.50 -8.86
CA PRO A 73 -6.71 1.86 -8.46
C PRO A 73 -7.79 2.04 -9.53
N LYS A 74 -8.58 0.99 -9.72
CA LYS A 74 -9.75 1.04 -10.62
C LYS A 74 -11.00 1.58 -9.95
N PHE A 75 -11.08 1.46 -8.62
CA PHE A 75 -12.24 1.86 -7.86
C PHE A 75 -11.85 2.50 -6.53
N ASN A 76 -12.50 3.62 -6.22
CA ASN A 76 -12.40 4.31 -4.93
C ASN A 76 -13.81 4.59 -4.40
N ALA A 77 -14.04 4.31 -3.12
CA ALA A 77 -15.27 4.65 -2.42
C ALA A 77 -14.99 5.21 -1.04
N GLY A 78 -15.80 6.16 -0.61
CA GLY A 78 -15.83 6.69 0.74
C GLY A 78 -17.22 6.58 1.33
N LEU A 79 -17.31 6.22 2.61
CA LEU A 79 -18.53 6.17 3.40
C LEU A 79 -18.35 7.00 4.66
N THR A 80 -19.09 8.09 4.75
CA THR A 80 -19.18 8.91 5.95
C THR A 80 -20.54 8.73 6.60
N ASN A 81 -20.56 8.48 7.90
CA ASN A 81 -21.78 8.47 8.68
C ASN A 81 -21.68 9.47 9.84
N ASN A 82 -22.77 10.20 10.05
CA ASN A 82 -22.90 11.17 11.14
C ASN A 82 -24.15 10.84 11.95
N PHE A 83 -23.99 10.76 13.25
CA PHE A 83 -25.05 10.48 14.20
C PHE A 83 -25.16 11.62 15.19
N SER A 84 -26.39 11.99 15.53
CA SER A 84 -26.67 12.96 16.58
C SER A 84 -27.75 12.39 17.50
N TYR A 85 -27.47 12.34 18.79
CA TYR A 85 -28.43 11.95 19.80
C TYR A 85 -28.26 12.80 21.04
N LYS A 86 -29.28 13.64 21.34
CA LYS A 86 -29.25 14.61 22.43
C LYS A 86 -28.00 15.49 22.34
N LYS A 87 -27.07 15.35 23.28
CA LYS A 87 -25.82 16.11 23.37
C LYS A 87 -24.61 15.44 22.78
N PHE A 88 -24.80 14.23 22.24
CA PHE A 88 -23.75 13.47 21.56
C PHE A 88 -23.86 13.65 20.06
N THR A 89 -22.71 13.89 19.44
CA THR A 89 -22.54 13.73 17.99
C THR A 89 -21.38 12.79 17.74
N ALA A 90 -21.54 11.87 16.81
CA ALA A 90 -20.49 10.94 16.38
C ALA A 90 -20.38 10.95 14.87
N SER A 91 -19.16 10.88 14.39
CA SER A 91 -18.86 10.76 12.96
C SER A 91 -17.84 9.67 12.75
N PHE A 92 -17.96 8.92 11.64
CA PHE A 92 -16.92 8.01 11.22
C PHE A 92 -16.84 7.94 9.71
N PHE A 93 -15.62 7.67 9.22
CA PHE A 93 -15.31 7.60 7.82
C PHE A 93 -14.52 6.34 7.48
N PHE A 94 -15.03 5.62 6.50
CA PHE A 94 -14.35 4.51 5.83
C PHE A 94 -14.00 4.89 4.41
N ASN A 95 -12.82 4.46 3.94
CA ASN A 95 -12.50 4.49 2.53
C ASN A 95 -12.09 3.10 2.04
N ALA A 96 -12.50 2.76 0.82
CA ALA A 96 -12.14 1.54 0.13
C ALA A 96 -11.46 1.87 -1.20
N VAL A 97 -10.34 1.20 -1.47
CA VAL A 97 -9.57 1.35 -2.70
C VAL A 97 -9.28 -0.04 -3.24
N THR A 98 -9.63 -0.29 -4.50
CA THR A 98 -9.47 -1.63 -5.09
C THR A 98 -9.02 -1.60 -6.55
N GLY A 99 -8.55 -2.76 -7.03
CA GLY A 99 -8.20 -2.96 -8.42
C GLY A 99 -6.82 -2.45 -8.79
N PHE A 100 -5.86 -2.44 -7.87
CA PHE A 100 -4.47 -2.09 -8.10
C PHE A 100 -3.52 -3.11 -7.48
N VAL A 101 -2.26 -3.02 -7.87
CA VAL A 101 -1.21 -3.87 -7.32
C VAL A 101 -0.06 -3.03 -6.76
N VAL A 102 0.63 -3.60 -5.77
CA VAL A 102 1.79 -3.01 -5.10
C VAL A 102 2.96 -3.97 -5.22
N TYR A 103 4.12 -3.45 -5.58
CA TYR A 103 5.36 -4.23 -5.58
C TYR A 103 6.03 -4.12 -4.21
N ASN A 104 6.05 -5.24 -3.47
CA ASN A 104 6.67 -5.36 -2.17
C ASN A 104 8.19 -5.50 -2.31
N ASN A 105 8.85 -4.40 -2.63
CA ASN A 105 10.30 -4.36 -2.76
C ASN A 105 11.02 -4.56 -1.41
N THR A 106 10.35 -4.29 -0.29
CA THR A 106 10.86 -4.63 1.04
C THR A 106 11.05 -6.14 1.18
N ALA A 107 10.02 -6.91 0.83
CA ALA A 107 10.11 -8.37 0.86
C ALA A 107 11.15 -8.89 -0.15
N ASN A 108 11.18 -8.34 -1.36
CA ASN A 108 12.14 -8.71 -2.39
C ASN A 108 13.60 -8.47 -1.97
N ALA A 109 13.89 -7.35 -1.30
CA ALA A 109 15.24 -6.96 -0.93
C ALA A 109 15.72 -7.56 0.40
N LEU A 110 14.80 -7.78 1.35
CA LEU A 110 15.16 -8.06 2.74
C LEU A 110 14.65 -9.40 3.26
N LEU A 111 13.51 -9.89 2.77
CA LEU A 111 12.82 -11.05 3.32
C LEU A 111 13.02 -12.33 2.48
N LEU A 112 14.22 -12.53 1.97
CA LEU A 112 14.63 -13.76 1.29
C LEU A 112 15.26 -14.75 2.28
N LYS A 113 15.14 -16.05 2.03
CA LYS A 113 15.75 -17.07 2.90
C LYS A 113 17.27 -16.91 3.02
N GLY A 114 17.92 -16.45 1.94
CA GLY A 114 19.35 -16.09 1.93
C GLY A 114 19.75 -14.99 2.92
N SER A 115 18.81 -14.13 3.32
CA SER A 115 19.07 -13.06 4.29
C SER A 115 19.44 -13.58 5.67
N LEU A 116 19.00 -14.79 6.03
CA LEU A 116 19.37 -15.45 7.30
C LEU A 116 20.89 -15.65 7.43
N LYS A 117 21.60 -15.93 6.33
CA LYS A 117 23.06 -16.08 6.31
C LYS A 117 23.80 -14.79 6.68
N ASN A 118 23.15 -13.64 6.48
CA ASN A 118 23.68 -12.32 6.77
C ASN A 118 23.16 -11.77 8.11
N ALA A 119 22.73 -12.64 9.03
CA ALA A 119 22.18 -12.30 10.34
C ALA A 119 20.98 -11.34 10.29
N LYS A 120 20.21 -11.35 9.19
CA LYS A 120 18.99 -10.55 9.05
C LYS A 120 17.77 -11.36 9.46
N ASN A 121 16.81 -10.71 10.11
CA ASN A 121 15.53 -11.31 10.42
C ASN A 121 14.66 -11.40 9.16
N VAL A 122 13.94 -12.51 9.03
CA VAL A 122 12.93 -12.74 8.01
C VAL A 122 11.62 -13.21 8.65
N THR A 123 10.54 -13.23 7.90
CA THR A 123 9.25 -13.72 8.40
C THR A 123 9.28 -15.25 8.61
N ARG A 124 8.40 -15.76 9.48
CA ARG A 124 8.28 -17.19 9.74
C ARG A 124 7.98 -18.00 8.48
N ASP A 125 7.16 -17.45 7.58
CA ASP A 125 6.82 -18.10 6.30
C ASP A 125 8.04 -18.28 5.41
N VAL A 126 8.94 -17.31 5.37
CA VAL A 126 10.21 -17.42 4.65
C VAL A 126 11.12 -18.48 5.27
N VAL A 127 11.22 -18.52 6.61
CA VAL A 127 12.00 -19.56 7.32
C VAL A 127 11.50 -20.96 6.95
N ASN A 128 10.17 -21.16 6.97
CA ASN A 128 9.53 -22.45 6.74
C ASN A 128 9.39 -22.82 5.26
N SER A 129 9.69 -21.87 4.34
CA SER A 129 9.60 -22.14 2.91
C SER A 129 10.67 -23.13 2.45
N ILE A 130 10.43 -23.80 1.31
CA ILE A 130 11.42 -24.64 0.64
C ILE A 130 12.45 -23.82 -0.16
N GLU A 131 12.36 -22.48 -0.15
CA GLU A 131 13.28 -21.60 -0.86
C GLU A 131 14.74 -21.95 -0.54
N ASN A 132 15.56 -22.03 -1.58
CA ASN A 132 17.01 -22.19 -1.40
C ASN A 132 17.64 -20.87 -0.92
N SER A 133 18.55 -20.96 0.03
CA SER A 133 19.23 -19.78 0.59
C SER A 133 20.19 -19.06 -0.39
N ILE A 134 20.45 -19.63 -1.54
CA ILE A 134 21.20 -18.99 -2.64
C ILE A 134 20.32 -18.53 -3.78
N ASN A 135 18.98 -18.72 -3.65
CA ASN A 135 18.04 -18.28 -4.68
C ASN A 135 18.08 -16.75 -4.82
N PRO A 136 18.28 -16.22 -6.04
CA PRO A 136 18.35 -14.78 -6.23
C PRO A 136 16.99 -14.14 -6.04
N GLY A 137 16.99 -12.92 -5.51
CA GLY A 137 15.79 -12.10 -5.34
C GLY A 137 15.33 -11.42 -6.62
N ASN A 138 15.14 -12.20 -7.71
CA ASN A 138 14.75 -11.63 -9.00
C ASN A 138 13.43 -10.87 -8.92
N VAL A 139 13.33 -9.79 -9.70
CA VAL A 139 12.07 -9.07 -9.90
C VAL A 139 11.06 -10.03 -10.53
N SER A 140 9.93 -10.25 -9.87
CA SER A 140 8.90 -11.19 -10.35
C SER A 140 7.57 -10.97 -9.64
N THR A 141 6.52 -11.62 -10.13
CA THR A 141 5.20 -11.59 -9.48
C THR A 141 5.17 -12.21 -8.09
N ARG A 142 6.23 -12.87 -7.65
CA ARG A 142 6.37 -13.33 -6.26
C ARG A 142 6.18 -12.20 -5.26
N PHE A 143 6.59 -10.99 -5.62
CA PHE A 143 6.56 -9.80 -4.77
C PHE A 143 5.53 -8.77 -5.23
N LEU A 144 4.72 -9.09 -6.25
CA LEU A 144 3.65 -8.24 -6.74
C LEU A 144 2.33 -8.69 -6.12
N GLU A 145 1.76 -7.87 -5.27
CA GLU A 145 0.60 -8.21 -4.47
C GLU A 145 -0.60 -7.31 -4.80
N LYS A 146 -1.83 -7.80 -4.53
CA LYS A 146 -3.02 -6.95 -4.59
C LYS A 146 -2.95 -5.91 -3.48
N GLY A 147 -3.11 -4.64 -3.86
CA GLY A 147 -3.13 -3.51 -2.93
C GLY A 147 -4.51 -3.18 -2.37
N ASP A 148 -5.53 -3.97 -2.67
CA ASP A 148 -6.92 -3.72 -2.26
C ASP A 148 -7.05 -3.58 -0.74
N TYR A 149 -7.76 -2.54 -0.28
CA TYR A 149 -7.98 -2.33 1.14
C TYR A 149 -9.28 -1.61 1.45
N ILE A 150 -9.73 -1.77 2.69
CA ILE A 150 -10.71 -0.91 3.36
C ILE A 150 -10.04 -0.33 4.61
N ARG A 151 -10.09 0.98 4.75
CA ARG A 151 -9.52 1.68 5.90
C ARG A 151 -10.61 2.34 6.72
N PHE A 152 -10.63 2.06 8.03
CA PHE A 152 -11.34 2.89 9.01
C PHE A 152 -10.45 4.10 9.30
N ALA A 153 -10.68 5.16 8.52
CA ALA A 153 -9.77 6.29 8.45
C ALA A 153 -9.92 7.24 9.64
N ASN A 154 -11.16 7.59 9.99
CA ASN A 154 -11.44 8.55 11.05
C ASN A 154 -12.69 8.15 11.83
N ALA A 155 -12.67 8.46 13.14
CA ALA A 155 -13.86 8.51 13.99
C ALA A 155 -13.75 9.67 14.96
N SER A 156 -14.89 10.26 15.33
CA SER A 156 -14.97 11.26 16.39
C SER A 156 -16.28 11.14 17.15
N ILE A 157 -16.21 11.44 18.43
CA ILE A 157 -17.36 11.60 19.32
C ILE A 157 -17.23 12.93 20.02
N ASN A 158 -18.30 13.72 20.01
CA ASN A 158 -18.36 15.00 20.70
C ASN A 158 -19.53 14.98 21.71
N TYR A 159 -19.31 15.58 22.86
CA TYR A 159 -20.32 15.75 23.89
C TYR A 159 -20.44 17.23 24.30
N ALA A 160 -21.64 17.80 24.16
CA ALA A 160 -21.96 19.15 24.62
C ALA A 160 -22.35 19.08 26.07
N VAL A 161 -21.50 19.64 26.96
CA VAL A 161 -21.73 19.67 28.41
C VAL A 161 -22.72 20.78 28.77
N ASP A 162 -23.66 20.46 29.67
CA ASP A 162 -24.55 21.51 30.23
C ASP A 162 -23.77 22.50 31.06
N VAL A 163 -23.92 23.76 30.74
CA VAL A 163 -23.35 24.86 31.49
C VAL A 163 -24.48 25.63 32.17
N LYS A 164 -24.32 25.91 33.46
CA LYS A 164 -25.33 26.67 34.23
C LYS A 164 -25.50 28.06 33.63
N GLN A 165 -26.76 28.52 33.58
CA GLN A 165 -27.08 29.88 33.18
C GLN A 165 -26.42 30.89 34.14
N GLY A 166 -25.78 31.94 33.60
CA GLY A 166 -25.02 32.90 34.39
C GLY A 166 -23.57 32.50 34.73
N SER A 167 -23.11 31.32 34.28
CA SER A 167 -21.71 30.91 34.40
C SER A 167 -20.79 31.77 33.53
N PHE A 168 -19.54 31.93 33.93
CA PHE A 168 -18.47 32.53 33.13
C PHE A 168 -18.23 31.74 31.82
N ILE A 169 -18.32 30.42 31.89
CA ILE A 169 -18.28 29.56 30.70
C ILE A 169 -19.70 29.50 30.10
N LYS A 170 -19.85 29.89 28.83
CA LYS A 170 -21.11 29.91 28.09
C LYS A 170 -21.34 28.68 27.23
N GLY A 171 -20.32 27.86 27.05
CA GLY A 171 -20.40 26.59 26.34
C GLY A 171 -19.17 25.76 26.58
N LEU A 172 -19.35 24.44 26.69
CA LEU A 172 -18.25 23.49 26.89
C LEU A 172 -18.52 22.24 26.03
N ASN A 173 -17.56 21.88 25.18
CA ASN A 173 -17.60 20.65 24.39
C ASN A 173 -16.37 19.81 24.68
N ILE A 174 -16.57 18.52 24.84
CA ILE A 174 -15.51 17.53 25.00
C ILE A 174 -15.56 16.64 23.75
N SER A 175 -14.42 16.45 23.11
CA SER A 175 -14.31 15.62 21.91
C SER A 175 -13.22 14.57 22.05
N LEU A 176 -13.48 13.39 21.54
CA LEU A 176 -12.49 12.33 21.34
C LEU A 176 -12.49 11.98 19.85
N SER A 177 -11.32 12.01 19.23
CA SER A 177 -11.18 11.61 17.84
C SER A 177 -10.02 10.65 17.65
N GLY A 178 -10.13 9.80 16.62
CA GLY A 178 -9.10 8.87 16.23
C GLY A 178 -8.88 8.88 14.72
N GLN A 179 -7.63 8.70 14.31
CA GLN A 179 -7.24 8.62 12.92
C GLN A 179 -6.49 7.30 12.66
N ASN A 180 -6.64 6.76 11.44
CA ASN A 180 -6.03 5.49 11.03
C ASN A 180 -6.36 4.33 11.99
N LEU A 181 -7.64 4.17 12.30
CA LEU A 181 -8.13 3.28 13.36
C LEU A 181 -8.06 1.79 12.99
N GLY A 182 -8.20 1.47 11.71
CA GLY A 182 -8.13 0.10 11.22
C GLY A 182 -7.82 0.01 9.73
N LEU A 183 -7.16 -1.07 9.35
CA LEU A 183 -6.84 -1.41 7.97
C LEU A 183 -7.20 -2.86 7.72
N PHE A 184 -8.02 -3.11 6.70
CA PHE A 184 -8.44 -4.43 6.25
C PHE A 184 -7.89 -4.66 4.85
N THR A 185 -6.90 -5.54 4.72
CA THR A 185 -6.22 -5.83 3.45
C THR A 185 -5.64 -7.25 3.47
N LYS A 186 -5.35 -7.78 2.28
CA LYS A 186 -4.58 -9.02 2.10
C LYS A 186 -3.11 -8.75 1.74
N TYR A 187 -2.73 -7.48 1.62
CA TYR A 187 -1.34 -7.09 1.39
C TYR A 187 -0.47 -7.55 2.55
N SER A 188 0.68 -8.16 2.27
CA SER A 188 1.56 -8.72 3.29
C SER A 188 2.48 -7.70 3.96
N GLY A 189 2.67 -6.53 3.34
CA GLY A 189 3.43 -5.41 3.92
C GLY A 189 2.62 -4.63 4.96
N LEU A 190 3.21 -3.56 5.48
CA LEU A 190 2.63 -2.82 6.59
C LEU A 190 1.42 -1.96 6.20
N ASP A 191 1.43 -1.41 4.98
CA ASP A 191 0.33 -0.56 4.47
C ASP A 191 0.33 -0.60 2.93
N PRO A 192 -0.77 -0.99 2.25
CA PRO A 192 -0.83 -1.00 0.79
C PRO A 192 -0.91 0.42 0.18
N GLU A 193 -1.21 1.45 0.97
CA GLU A 193 -1.22 2.85 0.54
C GLU A 193 0.19 3.46 0.61
N VAL A 194 1.16 2.74 0.03
CA VAL A 194 2.57 3.13 -0.04
C VAL A 194 2.93 3.59 -1.44
N ASN A 195 3.88 4.49 -1.52
CA ASN A 195 4.42 4.97 -2.78
C ASN A 195 5.82 5.55 -2.57
N VAL A 196 6.79 4.66 -2.40
CA VAL A 196 8.19 5.07 -2.39
C VAL A 196 8.61 5.38 -3.82
N ASP A 197 9.22 6.54 -4.02
CA ASP A 197 9.69 6.95 -5.34
C ASP A 197 10.81 6.02 -5.84
N LYS A 198 10.58 5.42 -6.99
CA LYS A 198 11.50 4.56 -7.74
C LYS A 198 11.64 5.05 -9.18
N SER A 199 11.52 6.36 -9.37
CA SER A 199 11.65 7.00 -10.68
C SER A 199 13.01 6.72 -11.33
N ARG A 200 13.03 6.73 -12.66
CA ARG A 200 14.24 6.62 -13.47
C ARG A 200 14.32 7.81 -14.40
N ASN A 201 15.43 8.56 -14.35
CA ASN A 201 15.70 9.69 -15.25
C ASN A 201 14.52 10.68 -15.36
N GLY A 202 13.87 10.98 -14.21
CA GLY A 202 12.70 11.86 -14.17
C GLY A 202 11.38 11.20 -14.59
N VAL A 203 11.37 9.94 -15.03
CA VAL A 203 10.14 9.19 -15.33
C VAL A 203 9.58 8.61 -14.02
N PRO A 204 8.36 9.02 -13.61
CA PRO A 204 7.82 8.65 -12.32
C PRO A 204 7.48 7.15 -12.22
N SER A 205 7.44 6.64 -11.00
CA SER A 205 6.95 5.32 -10.65
C SER A 205 5.85 5.39 -9.59
N ARG A 206 5.09 4.31 -9.40
CA ARG A 206 4.04 4.26 -8.38
C ARG A 206 3.84 2.83 -7.86
N GLY A 207 3.35 2.73 -6.60
CA GLY A 207 2.99 1.44 -6.01
C GLY A 207 4.17 0.59 -5.60
N PHE A 208 5.25 1.22 -5.14
CA PHE A 208 6.40 0.53 -4.55
C PHE A 208 6.40 0.68 -3.05
N ASP A 209 6.53 -0.44 -2.34
CA ASP A 209 6.82 -0.50 -0.92
C ASP A 209 8.30 -0.85 -0.73
N TYR A 210 9.09 0.11 -0.27
CA TYR A 210 10.47 -0.12 0.10
C TYR A 210 10.78 0.55 1.43
N THR A 211 10.80 -0.25 2.50
CA THR A 211 11.07 0.19 3.88
C THR A 211 10.19 1.37 4.33
N ALA A 212 8.98 1.46 3.78
CA ALA A 212 8.07 2.54 4.09
C ALA A 212 7.55 2.42 5.54
N THR A 213 7.55 3.54 6.25
CA THR A 213 6.99 3.61 7.60
C THR A 213 5.47 3.63 7.52
N PRO A 214 4.75 2.76 8.26
CA PRO A 214 3.29 2.77 8.29
C PRO A 214 2.76 4.05 8.93
N ARG A 215 1.54 4.44 8.57
CA ARG A 215 0.87 5.59 9.15
C ARG A 215 0.59 5.35 10.64
N ALA A 216 0.88 6.35 11.47
CA ALA A 216 0.58 6.30 12.89
C ALA A 216 -0.94 6.28 13.14
N ARG A 217 -1.36 5.55 14.16
CA ARG A 217 -2.68 5.69 14.75
C ARG A 217 -2.63 6.83 15.75
N VAL A 218 -3.54 7.78 15.62
CA VAL A 218 -3.56 8.99 16.46
C VAL A 218 -4.89 9.09 17.18
N PHE A 219 -4.85 9.36 18.48
CA PHE A 219 -6.02 9.69 19.29
C PHE A 219 -5.85 11.09 19.84
N THR A 220 -6.91 11.89 19.76
CA THR A 220 -6.91 13.27 20.23
C THR A 220 -8.09 13.50 21.16
N LEU A 221 -7.82 13.97 22.37
CA LEU A 221 -8.82 14.49 23.30
C LEU A 221 -8.85 16.01 23.18
N GLY A 222 -10.01 16.57 22.88
CA GLY A 222 -10.21 18.01 22.75
C GLY A 222 -11.20 18.52 23.80
N ILE A 223 -10.91 19.70 24.37
CA ILE A 223 -11.81 20.45 25.22
C ILE A 223 -11.94 21.84 24.60
N ASN A 224 -13.17 22.25 24.29
CA ASN A 224 -13.47 23.57 23.76
C ASN A 224 -14.42 24.30 24.69
N ALA A 225 -13.95 25.41 25.28
CA ALA A 225 -14.73 26.27 26.16
C ALA A 225 -14.97 27.63 25.49
N ARG A 226 -16.21 28.10 25.57
CA ARG A 226 -16.61 29.44 25.12
C ARG A 226 -16.95 30.27 26.33
N PHE A 227 -16.39 31.47 26.43
CA PHE A 227 -16.57 32.45 27.50
C PHE A 227 -17.49 33.58 27.06
#